data_f95b9aeb64f8f0cfd457d9388b70ce80
#
_entry.id   f95b9aeb64f8f0cfd457d9388b70ce80
#
_cell.length_a   1.000
_cell.length_b   1.000
_cell.length_c   1.000
_cell.angle_alpha   90.00
_cell.angle_beta   90.00
_cell.angle_gamma   90.00
#
_symmetry.space_group_name_H-M   'P 1'
#
loop_
_entity.id
_entity.type
_entity.pdbx_description
1 polymer ?
#
loop_
_entity_poly.entity_id
_entity_poly.type
_entity_poly.pdbx_seq_one_letter_code
_entity_poly.pdbx_strand_id
1 'polypeptide(L)'
;MSLKRFVRGSLSGAMVFLFATSGWAADLAEIKQRGEIRHLGIRYANFVTGAGDGLDVELMQGFAKRIGVSYKLVYSDFYSVIRDLLGKDVVRKNGEVTLAGDYPIKGDVISSGFTVLPWREAILLYSEPTLPSQVLLVAPAESDLQPIQDGADLAADIVNTRKAIGSKSVLVMERTCLDPSNYGLVNVGIDLKAYNKSANLNEMVPAMLNKEAELTLLDVPDAILDLGKWAGKIKVLGPISEQQTLATAFPKDAPALRNEFNAYLSEIKASGFYDRLVDKYYPGIRRFFPEYFAKTN
;
A
#
# COMPACT_ATOMS: atom_id res chain seq x y z
N MET A 1 -80.22 13.42 20.61
CA MET A 1 -78.93 13.88 21.24
C MET A 1 -77.88 12.86 20.88
N SER A 2 -77.04 13.22 19.91
CA SER A 2 -75.96 12.33 19.43
C SER A 2 -74.61 13.01 19.65
N LEU A 3 -73.76 12.43 20.51
CA LEU A 3 -72.43 12.91 20.83
C LEU A 3 -71.45 12.38 19.79
N LYS A 4 -70.89 13.28 18.94
CA LYS A 4 -69.77 12.97 18.04
C LYS A 4 -68.46 13.04 18.82
N ARG A 5 -67.75 11.90 18.98
CA ARG A 5 -66.38 11.78 19.45
C ARG A 5 -65.40 12.21 18.34
N PHE A 6 -64.63 13.28 18.56
CA PHE A 6 -63.51 13.64 17.78
C PHE A 6 -62.29 12.78 18.18
N VAL A 7 -61.76 11.97 17.24
CA VAL A 7 -60.47 11.29 17.38
C VAL A 7 -59.41 12.22 16.79
N ARG A 8 -58.55 12.77 17.64
CA ARG A 8 -57.31 13.46 17.22
C ARG A 8 -56.26 12.41 16.90
N GLY A 9 -56.00 12.20 15.62
CA GLY A 9 -54.83 11.45 15.14
C GLY A 9 -53.57 12.31 15.24
N SER A 10 -52.64 11.93 16.09
CA SER A 10 -51.28 12.49 16.12
C SER A 10 -50.47 11.89 14.97
N LEU A 11 -50.19 12.67 13.93
CA LEU A 11 -49.18 12.32 12.93
C LEU A 11 -47.80 12.60 13.56
N SER A 12 -47.11 11.54 13.99
CA SER A 12 -45.67 11.60 14.27
C SER A 12 -44.91 11.56 12.94
N GLY A 13 -44.52 12.72 12.47
CA GLY A 13 -43.63 12.85 11.31
C GLY A 13 -42.24 12.36 11.67
N ALA A 14 -41.84 11.21 11.15
CA ALA A 14 -40.44 10.77 11.18
C ALA A 14 -39.63 11.70 10.26
N MET A 15 -38.84 12.57 10.88
CA MET A 15 -37.92 13.46 10.18
C MET A 15 -36.73 12.63 9.70
N VAL A 16 -36.77 12.18 8.46
CA VAL A 16 -35.61 11.53 7.79
C VAL A 16 -34.58 12.64 7.54
N PHE A 17 -33.54 12.68 8.34
CA PHE A 17 -32.36 13.49 8.05
C PHE A 17 -31.60 12.83 6.90
N LEU A 18 -31.83 13.29 5.69
CA LEU A 18 -30.94 13.07 4.56
C LEU A 18 -29.65 13.87 4.83
N PHE A 19 -28.64 13.20 5.40
CA PHE A 19 -27.29 13.77 5.41
C PHE A 19 -26.80 13.80 3.97
N ALA A 20 -26.70 14.99 3.40
CA ALA A 20 -25.93 15.23 2.20
C ALA A 20 -24.51 14.77 2.48
N THR A 21 -24.06 13.71 1.81
CA THR A 21 -22.66 13.27 1.84
C THR A 21 -21.84 14.39 1.22
N SER A 22 -21.27 15.27 2.06
CA SER A 22 -20.23 16.21 1.66
C SER A 22 -19.14 15.38 0.97
N GLY A 23 -18.65 15.82 -0.19
CA GLY A 23 -17.60 15.14 -0.98
C GLY A 23 -16.21 15.23 -0.32
N TRP A 24 -16.14 15.13 0.99
CA TRP A 24 -14.94 15.17 1.83
C TRP A 24 -14.73 13.78 2.44
N ALA A 25 -13.48 13.41 2.60
CA ALA A 25 -13.13 12.15 3.27
C ALA A 25 -13.53 12.23 4.75
N ALA A 26 -13.99 11.10 5.30
CA ALA A 26 -14.43 11.05 6.68
C ALA A 26 -13.22 11.00 7.64
N ASP A 27 -13.21 11.85 8.67
CA ASP A 27 -12.28 11.74 9.79
C ASP A 27 -12.88 10.85 10.90
N LEU A 28 -12.18 10.69 12.01
CA LEU A 28 -12.51 9.75 13.09
C LEU A 28 -13.95 9.91 13.62
N ALA A 29 -14.43 11.16 13.76
CA ALA A 29 -15.76 11.44 14.31
C ALA A 29 -16.87 10.91 13.39
N GLU A 30 -16.78 11.18 12.08
CA GLU A 30 -17.75 10.72 11.09
C GLU A 30 -17.73 9.20 10.93
N ILE A 31 -16.54 8.57 11.02
CA ILE A 31 -16.39 7.11 10.99
C ILE A 31 -17.07 6.48 12.19
N LYS A 32 -16.85 7.02 13.40
CA LYS A 32 -17.53 6.56 14.62
C LYS A 32 -19.04 6.76 14.56
N GLN A 33 -19.51 7.89 14.04
CA GLN A 33 -20.93 8.15 13.85
C GLN A 33 -21.57 7.20 12.83
N ARG A 34 -20.87 6.88 11.73
CA ARG A 34 -21.30 5.91 10.71
C ARG A 34 -21.28 4.47 11.24
N GLY A 35 -20.42 4.17 12.23
CA GLY A 35 -20.26 2.84 12.81
C GLY A 35 -19.49 1.84 11.93
N GLU A 36 -18.80 2.30 10.89
CA GLU A 36 -18.05 1.47 9.95
C GLU A 36 -16.79 2.19 9.48
N ILE A 37 -15.65 1.48 9.45
CA ILE A 37 -14.42 1.91 8.76
C ILE A 37 -14.23 1.09 7.48
N ARG A 38 -13.97 1.78 6.36
CA ARG A 38 -13.78 1.19 5.02
C ARG A 38 -12.29 1.19 4.68
N HIS A 39 -11.69 0.01 4.70
CA HIS A 39 -10.29 -0.22 4.36
C HIS A 39 -10.15 -0.48 2.86
N LEU A 40 -9.45 0.40 2.13
CA LEU A 40 -9.07 0.17 0.73
C LEU A 40 -7.86 -0.77 0.70
N GLY A 41 -8.12 -2.01 0.27
CA GLY A 41 -7.15 -3.08 0.17
C GLY A 41 -6.82 -3.42 -1.27
N ILE A 42 -5.52 -3.45 -1.60
CA ILE A 42 -5.02 -3.94 -2.88
C ILE A 42 -4.55 -5.37 -2.66
N ARG A 43 -4.96 -6.32 -3.49
CA ARG A 43 -4.43 -7.70 -3.43
C ARG A 43 -2.96 -7.68 -3.81
N TYR A 44 -2.10 -7.71 -2.79
CA TYR A 44 -0.67 -7.59 -2.97
C TYR A 44 0.08 -8.33 -1.85
N ALA A 45 0.98 -9.23 -2.26
CA ALA A 45 1.81 -10.02 -1.37
C ALA A 45 0.99 -10.64 -0.22
N ASN A 46 1.49 -10.60 1.01
CA ASN A 46 0.77 -11.02 2.21
C ASN A 46 0.21 -9.83 3.01
N PHE A 47 0.11 -8.62 2.41
CA PHE A 47 -0.56 -7.48 3.03
C PHE A 47 -2.08 -7.63 2.97
N VAL A 48 -2.60 -7.93 1.77
CA VAL A 48 -4.01 -8.24 1.52
C VAL A 48 -4.06 -9.44 0.59
N THR A 49 -4.37 -10.62 1.12
CA THR A 49 -4.43 -11.83 0.31
C THR A 49 -5.77 -11.95 -0.42
N GLY A 50 -5.85 -12.89 -1.35
CA GLY A 50 -7.10 -13.19 -2.04
C GLY A 50 -8.18 -13.83 -1.14
N ALA A 51 -7.79 -14.34 0.04
CA ALA A 51 -8.69 -14.98 1.00
C ALA A 51 -9.38 -13.98 1.96
N GLY A 52 -9.03 -12.68 1.87
CA GLY A 52 -9.60 -11.64 2.74
C GLY A 52 -8.89 -11.55 4.10
N ASP A 53 -7.66 -12.04 4.20
CA ASP A 53 -6.73 -11.91 5.30
C ASP A 53 -5.43 -11.23 4.82
N GLY A 54 -4.45 -11.08 5.71
CA GLY A 54 -3.17 -10.46 5.45
C GLY A 54 -2.73 -9.56 6.59
N LEU A 55 -1.46 -9.14 6.57
CA LEU A 55 -0.89 -8.29 7.62
C LEU A 55 -1.74 -7.02 7.83
N ASP A 56 -2.01 -6.30 6.76
CA ASP A 56 -2.75 -5.03 6.82
C ASP A 56 -4.25 -5.23 7.06
N VAL A 57 -4.81 -6.37 6.64
CA VAL A 57 -6.20 -6.72 6.95
C VAL A 57 -6.37 -6.95 8.46
N GLU A 58 -5.52 -7.78 9.09
CA GLU A 58 -5.62 -8.02 10.53
C GLU A 58 -5.28 -6.78 11.35
N LEU A 59 -4.32 -5.96 10.89
CA LEU A 59 -4.00 -4.67 11.48
C LEU A 59 -5.24 -3.76 11.51
N MET A 60 -5.93 -3.63 10.37
CA MET A 60 -7.12 -2.77 10.26
C MET A 60 -8.35 -3.35 10.97
N GLN A 61 -8.51 -4.66 11.02
CA GLN A 61 -9.54 -5.30 11.85
C GLN A 61 -9.35 -5.01 13.34
N GLY A 62 -8.10 -5.09 13.82
CA GLY A 62 -7.74 -4.72 15.18
C GLY A 62 -8.02 -3.24 15.47
N PHE A 63 -7.68 -2.36 14.53
CA PHE A 63 -7.97 -0.93 14.64
C PHE A 63 -9.47 -0.62 14.68
N ALA A 64 -10.28 -1.25 13.80
CA ALA A 64 -11.73 -1.11 13.82
C ALA A 64 -12.33 -1.50 15.18
N LYS A 65 -11.89 -2.63 15.74
CA LYS A 65 -12.26 -3.07 17.09
C LYS A 65 -11.86 -2.05 18.17
N ARG A 66 -10.65 -1.49 18.06
CA ARG A 66 -10.12 -0.48 19.01
C ARG A 66 -10.98 0.77 19.07
N ILE A 67 -11.45 1.26 17.91
CA ILE A 67 -12.29 2.47 17.82
C ILE A 67 -13.80 2.19 17.94
N GLY A 68 -14.20 0.91 18.08
CA GLY A 68 -15.58 0.50 18.35
C GLY A 68 -16.51 0.55 17.13
N VAL A 69 -15.98 0.28 15.91
CA VAL A 69 -16.77 0.27 14.68
C VAL A 69 -16.64 -1.07 13.94
N SER A 70 -17.54 -1.32 12.99
CA SER A 70 -17.43 -2.47 12.09
C SER A 70 -16.31 -2.25 11.08
N TYR A 71 -15.70 -3.36 10.63
CA TYR A 71 -14.65 -3.36 9.60
C TYR A 71 -15.23 -3.78 8.25
N LYS A 72 -14.84 -3.05 7.19
CA LYS A 72 -15.20 -3.39 5.82
C LYS A 72 -13.97 -3.31 4.92
N LEU A 73 -13.58 -4.44 4.32
CA LEU A 73 -12.58 -4.47 3.27
C LEU A 73 -13.23 -4.09 1.93
N VAL A 74 -12.67 -3.07 1.27
CA VAL A 74 -13.06 -2.61 -0.07
C VAL A 74 -11.87 -2.84 -0.99
N TYR A 75 -11.99 -3.76 -1.92
CA TYR A 75 -10.92 -4.02 -2.88
C TYR A 75 -10.77 -2.87 -3.88
N SER A 76 -9.52 -2.50 -4.12
CA SER A 76 -9.09 -1.54 -5.13
C SER A 76 -7.84 -2.08 -5.86
N ASP A 77 -7.21 -1.27 -6.68
CA ASP A 77 -5.97 -1.56 -7.37
C ASP A 77 -4.99 -0.37 -7.30
N PHE A 78 -3.73 -0.57 -7.69
CA PHE A 78 -2.71 0.48 -7.60
C PHE A 78 -3.01 1.73 -8.43
N TYR A 79 -3.79 1.62 -9.52
CA TYR A 79 -4.14 2.75 -10.37
C TYR A 79 -5.30 3.59 -9.84
N SER A 80 -6.17 2.94 -9.04
CA SER A 80 -7.43 3.52 -8.57
C SER A 80 -7.44 3.90 -7.10
N VAL A 81 -6.59 3.30 -6.27
CA VAL A 81 -6.71 3.35 -4.79
C VAL A 81 -6.69 4.77 -4.22
N ILE A 82 -5.84 5.66 -4.75
CA ILE A 82 -5.79 7.06 -4.27
C ILE A 82 -7.07 7.80 -4.70
N ARG A 83 -7.55 7.57 -5.92
CA ARG A 83 -8.85 8.11 -6.37
C ARG A 83 -9.99 7.59 -5.50
N ASP A 84 -10.00 6.31 -5.19
CA ASP A 84 -11.02 5.68 -4.36
C ASP A 84 -11.01 6.23 -2.91
N LEU A 85 -9.86 6.71 -2.43
CA LEU A 85 -9.71 7.37 -1.14
C LEU A 85 -10.12 8.85 -1.18
N LEU A 86 -9.64 9.60 -2.18
CA LEU A 86 -9.74 11.06 -2.22
C LEU A 86 -10.91 11.58 -3.08
N GLY A 87 -11.55 10.71 -3.87
CA GLY A 87 -12.53 11.13 -4.88
C GLY A 87 -11.92 11.97 -6.01
N LYS A 88 -10.59 11.91 -6.19
CA LYS A 88 -9.84 12.68 -7.19
C LYS A 88 -8.76 11.82 -7.84
N ASP A 89 -8.57 11.95 -9.14
CA ASP A 89 -7.42 11.36 -9.84
C ASP A 89 -6.14 12.13 -9.55
N VAL A 90 -5.03 11.41 -9.52
CA VAL A 90 -3.69 11.98 -9.37
C VAL A 90 -3.12 12.28 -10.75
N VAL A 91 -2.76 13.54 -10.98
CA VAL A 91 -2.04 13.98 -12.18
C VAL A 91 -0.62 14.37 -11.78
N ARG A 92 0.37 13.68 -12.36
CA ARG A 92 1.80 13.97 -12.18
C ARG A 92 2.37 14.56 -13.48
N LYS A 93 2.89 15.77 -13.42
CA LYS A 93 3.50 16.44 -14.57
C LYS A 93 4.67 17.31 -14.11
N ASN A 94 5.83 17.14 -14.74
CA ASN A 94 7.05 17.92 -14.46
C ASN A 94 7.45 17.96 -12.96
N GLY A 95 7.24 16.87 -12.23
CA GLY A 95 7.53 16.80 -10.79
C GLY A 95 6.41 17.35 -9.88
N GLU A 96 5.43 18.04 -10.43
CA GLU A 96 4.25 18.51 -9.69
C GLU A 96 3.18 17.42 -9.59
N VAL A 97 2.46 17.42 -8.47
CA VAL A 97 1.33 16.52 -8.20
C VAL A 97 0.09 17.37 -7.99
N THR A 98 -0.95 17.11 -8.77
CA THR A 98 -2.25 17.77 -8.67
C THR A 98 -3.37 16.73 -8.61
N LEU A 99 -4.52 17.14 -8.08
CA LEU A 99 -5.72 16.32 -7.98
C LEU A 99 -6.77 16.85 -8.96
N ALA A 100 -7.41 15.97 -9.73
CA ALA A 100 -8.38 16.34 -10.76
C ALA A 100 -9.59 15.41 -10.79
N GLY A 101 -10.70 15.91 -11.34
CA GLY A 101 -11.95 15.15 -11.45
C GLY A 101 -12.71 15.07 -10.13
N ASP A 102 -13.90 14.49 -10.20
CA ASP A 102 -14.80 14.22 -9.06
C ASP A 102 -15.33 12.79 -9.19
N TYR A 103 -14.98 11.96 -8.22
CA TYR A 103 -15.33 10.53 -8.20
C TYR A 103 -15.90 10.15 -6.83
N PRO A 104 -16.70 9.08 -6.74
CA PRO A 104 -17.18 8.58 -5.46
C PRO A 104 -16.01 8.11 -4.56
N ILE A 105 -16.00 8.55 -3.30
CA ILE A 105 -15.09 8.05 -2.28
C ILE A 105 -15.56 6.67 -1.82
N LYS A 106 -14.69 5.66 -1.93
CA LYS A 106 -15.03 4.26 -1.63
C LYS A 106 -14.51 3.78 -0.28
N GLY A 107 -13.48 4.44 0.26
CA GLY A 107 -12.83 4.04 1.50
C GLY A 107 -12.34 5.21 2.34
N ASP A 108 -11.86 4.89 3.52
CA ASP A 108 -11.42 5.87 4.53
C ASP A 108 -9.91 5.83 4.75
N VAL A 109 -9.28 4.68 4.47
CA VAL A 109 -7.84 4.44 4.64
C VAL A 109 -7.33 3.51 3.54
N ILE A 110 -6.04 3.66 3.17
CA ILE A 110 -5.31 2.69 2.34
C ILE A 110 -4.32 1.94 3.24
N SER A 111 -4.41 0.61 3.31
CA SER A 111 -3.44 -0.24 3.99
C SER A 111 -3.20 -1.51 3.18
N SER A 112 -2.05 -1.58 2.48
CA SER A 112 -1.74 -2.65 1.53
C SER A 112 -0.25 -2.69 1.22
N GLY A 113 0.60 -2.61 2.25
CA GLY A 113 2.03 -2.44 2.01
C GLY A 113 2.31 -1.16 1.22
N PHE A 114 1.66 -0.05 1.58
CA PHE A 114 1.64 1.15 0.75
C PHE A 114 2.88 2.01 1.00
N THR A 115 3.79 2.03 0.02
CA THR A 115 5.08 2.72 0.12
C THR A 115 4.90 4.22 0.29
N VAL A 116 5.59 4.78 1.27
CA VAL A 116 5.73 6.22 1.45
C VAL A 116 6.64 6.76 0.34
N LEU A 117 6.09 7.61 -0.52
CA LEU A 117 6.79 8.25 -1.62
C LEU A 117 6.60 9.76 -1.54
N PRO A 118 7.62 10.59 -1.84
CA PRO A 118 7.52 12.05 -1.70
C PRO A 118 6.31 12.67 -2.40
N TRP A 119 5.98 12.20 -3.61
CA TRP A 119 4.82 12.70 -4.33
C TRP A 119 3.48 12.29 -3.69
N ARG A 120 3.42 11.14 -3.01
CA ARG A 120 2.23 10.71 -2.26
C ARG A 120 2.07 11.51 -0.97
N GLU A 121 3.17 11.81 -0.28
CA GLU A 121 3.16 12.65 0.92
C GLU A 121 2.64 14.07 0.65
N ALA A 122 2.78 14.59 -0.57
CA ALA A 122 2.19 15.87 -0.96
C ALA A 122 0.65 15.88 -0.85
N ILE A 123 -0.02 14.73 -1.04
CA ILE A 123 -1.49 14.62 -1.12
C ILE A 123 -2.12 13.70 -0.06
N LEU A 124 -1.33 12.96 0.71
CA LEU A 124 -1.78 12.01 1.75
C LEU A 124 -1.11 12.30 3.08
N LEU A 125 -1.77 11.91 4.18
CA LEU A 125 -1.12 11.69 5.47
C LEU A 125 -0.72 10.22 5.58
N TYR A 126 0.35 9.96 6.34
CA TYR A 126 0.78 8.60 6.64
C TYR A 126 0.81 8.35 8.15
N SER A 127 0.60 7.09 8.53
CA SER A 127 0.89 6.62 9.89
C SER A 127 2.40 6.60 10.16
N GLU A 128 2.76 6.30 11.40
CA GLU A 128 4.06 5.75 11.71
C GLU A 128 4.33 4.50 10.84
N PRO A 129 5.61 4.20 10.50
CA PRO A 129 5.95 3.06 9.67
C PRO A 129 5.37 1.74 10.17
N THR A 130 4.75 0.99 9.26
CA THR A 130 4.26 -0.37 9.54
C THR A 130 5.28 -1.43 9.15
N LEU A 131 6.06 -1.24 8.09
CA LEU A 131 7.09 -2.20 7.68
C LEU A 131 8.20 -1.49 6.89
N PRO A 132 9.45 -1.93 6.98
CA PRO A 132 10.51 -1.47 6.10
C PRO A 132 10.39 -2.13 4.73
N SER A 133 10.87 -1.46 3.69
CA SER A 133 10.97 -1.98 2.33
C SER A 133 12.20 -1.44 1.61
N GLN A 134 12.45 -1.97 0.43
CA GLN A 134 13.46 -1.54 -0.53
C GLN A 134 13.14 -2.15 -1.88
N VAL A 135 13.38 -1.46 -2.98
CA VAL A 135 13.20 -2.03 -4.31
C VAL A 135 14.48 -2.74 -4.76
N LEU A 136 14.30 -3.97 -5.24
CA LEU A 136 15.35 -4.87 -5.68
C LEU A 136 15.22 -5.15 -7.18
N LEU A 137 16.36 -5.37 -7.85
CA LEU A 137 16.44 -5.93 -9.20
C LEU A 137 16.46 -7.46 -9.10
N VAL A 138 15.59 -8.10 -9.87
CA VAL A 138 15.42 -9.56 -9.89
C VAL A 138 15.61 -10.08 -11.31
N ALA A 139 16.24 -11.25 -11.43
CA ALA A 139 16.48 -11.96 -12.68
C ALA A 139 15.97 -13.39 -12.61
N PRO A 140 15.70 -14.05 -13.76
CA PRO A 140 15.59 -15.50 -13.82
C PRO A 140 16.88 -16.17 -13.31
N ALA A 141 16.77 -17.33 -12.68
CA ALA A 141 17.93 -18.03 -12.12
C ALA A 141 18.99 -18.40 -13.18
N GLU A 142 18.53 -18.71 -14.39
CA GLU A 142 19.38 -19.02 -15.56
C GLU A 142 20.05 -17.81 -16.22
N SER A 143 19.70 -16.57 -15.80
CA SER A 143 20.35 -15.36 -16.32
C SER A 143 21.87 -15.43 -16.11
N ASP A 144 22.63 -14.92 -17.09
CA ASP A 144 24.09 -14.77 -17.01
C ASP A 144 24.54 -13.72 -15.97
N LEU A 145 23.64 -12.82 -15.57
CA LEU A 145 23.92 -11.84 -14.53
C LEU A 145 24.07 -12.54 -13.16
N GLN A 146 25.00 -12.05 -12.36
CA GLN A 146 25.20 -12.51 -10.99
C GLN A 146 24.77 -11.43 -9.98
N PRO A 147 24.36 -11.82 -8.76
CA PRO A 147 24.20 -10.85 -7.67
C PRO A 147 25.44 -9.97 -7.56
N ILE A 148 25.23 -8.68 -7.31
CA ILE A 148 26.36 -7.76 -7.07
C ILE A 148 27.14 -8.26 -5.84
N GLN A 149 28.43 -7.96 -5.82
CA GLN A 149 29.22 -8.05 -4.60
C GLN A 149 28.99 -6.79 -3.76
N ASP A 150 28.96 -6.97 -2.45
CA ASP A 150 28.76 -5.85 -1.51
C ASP A 150 29.79 -4.74 -1.78
N GLY A 151 29.28 -3.54 -1.97
CA GLY A 151 30.08 -2.33 -2.11
C GLY A 151 30.53 -1.78 -0.76
N ALA A 152 31.01 -0.53 -0.77
CA ALA A 152 31.40 0.18 0.44
C ALA A 152 30.18 0.54 1.31
N ASP A 153 29.04 0.76 0.67
CA ASP A 153 27.78 1.16 1.30
C ASP A 153 26.60 0.91 0.33
N LEU A 154 25.38 1.12 0.81
CA LEU A 154 24.16 0.95 0.04
C LEU A 154 24.12 1.81 -1.24
N ALA A 155 24.67 3.02 -1.22
CA ALA A 155 24.69 3.88 -2.41
C ALA A 155 25.60 3.28 -3.51
N ALA A 156 26.74 2.69 -3.13
CA ALA A 156 27.61 1.95 -4.04
C ALA A 156 26.90 0.71 -4.59
N ASP A 157 26.16 -0.02 -3.75
CA ASP A 157 25.39 -1.20 -4.17
C ASP A 157 24.30 -0.82 -5.19
N ILE A 158 23.55 0.25 -4.98
CA ILE A 158 22.57 0.77 -5.93
C ILE A 158 23.23 1.11 -7.27
N VAL A 159 24.38 1.79 -7.24
CA VAL A 159 25.13 2.13 -8.46
C VAL A 159 25.59 0.86 -9.18
N ASN A 160 26.13 -0.12 -8.47
CA ASN A 160 26.61 -1.39 -9.04
C ASN A 160 25.44 -2.21 -9.63
N THR A 161 24.30 -2.28 -8.94
CA THR A 161 23.09 -2.94 -9.44
C THR A 161 22.60 -2.30 -10.75
N ARG A 162 22.54 -0.97 -10.81
CA ARG A 162 22.14 -0.26 -12.02
C ARG A 162 23.10 -0.51 -13.20
N LYS A 163 24.41 -0.54 -12.94
CA LYS A 163 25.41 -0.89 -13.95
C LYS A 163 25.24 -2.33 -14.47
N ALA A 164 24.87 -3.27 -13.57
CA ALA A 164 24.65 -4.66 -13.93
C ALA A 164 23.45 -4.87 -14.88
N ILE A 165 22.50 -3.93 -14.96
CA ILE A 165 21.41 -3.99 -15.93
C ILE A 165 21.96 -4.05 -17.36
N GLY A 166 22.98 -3.25 -17.68
CA GLY A 166 23.60 -3.23 -19.00
C GLY A 166 22.58 -2.93 -20.11
N SER A 167 22.52 -3.84 -21.10
CA SER A 167 21.56 -3.76 -22.22
C SER A 167 20.29 -4.60 -22.00
N LYS A 168 20.11 -5.18 -20.81
CA LYS A 168 18.94 -6.02 -20.48
C LYS A 168 17.68 -5.17 -20.33
N SER A 169 16.54 -5.74 -20.75
CA SER A 169 15.23 -5.14 -20.54
C SER A 169 14.74 -5.35 -19.11
N VAL A 170 14.11 -4.32 -18.54
CA VAL A 170 13.56 -4.34 -17.16
C VAL A 170 12.06 -4.15 -17.20
N LEU A 171 11.31 -5.12 -16.68
CA LEU A 171 9.85 -5.01 -16.48
C LEU A 171 9.56 -4.09 -15.31
N VAL A 172 8.70 -3.12 -15.52
CA VAL A 172 8.30 -2.10 -14.54
C VAL A 172 6.78 -1.92 -14.56
N MET A 173 6.23 -1.39 -13.47
CA MET A 173 4.81 -1.02 -13.43
C MET A 173 4.68 0.44 -13.00
N GLU A 174 4.32 1.29 -13.95
CA GLU A 174 4.11 2.73 -13.72
C GLU A 174 3.00 2.98 -12.70
N ARG A 175 3.04 4.14 -12.03
CA ARG A 175 2.07 4.59 -11.01
C ARG A 175 2.03 3.73 -9.74
N THR A 176 2.97 2.80 -9.56
CA THR A 176 3.12 1.95 -8.38
C THR A 176 4.41 2.27 -7.61
N CYS A 177 4.75 1.47 -6.60
CA CYS A 177 6.07 1.52 -5.96
C CYS A 177 7.19 1.11 -6.92
N LEU A 178 6.90 0.34 -7.98
CA LEU A 178 7.86 -0.09 -9.00
C LEU A 178 7.91 0.84 -10.23
N ASP A 179 7.35 2.05 -10.13
CA ASP A 179 7.44 3.08 -11.16
C ASP A 179 8.91 3.53 -11.32
N PRO A 180 9.52 3.37 -12.51
CA PRO A 180 10.94 3.66 -12.72
C PRO A 180 11.29 5.13 -12.48
N SER A 181 10.33 6.05 -12.60
CA SER A 181 10.52 7.47 -12.32
C SER A 181 10.85 7.77 -10.86
N ASN A 182 10.44 6.90 -9.92
CA ASN A 182 10.75 7.05 -8.50
C ASN A 182 12.24 6.80 -8.21
N TYR A 183 12.96 6.13 -9.12
CA TYR A 183 14.33 5.64 -8.90
C TYR A 183 15.33 6.21 -9.91
N GLY A 184 14.94 7.20 -10.74
CA GLY A 184 15.82 7.79 -11.74
C GLY A 184 16.28 6.80 -12.82
N LEU A 185 15.42 5.82 -13.15
CA LEU A 185 15.70 4.84 -14.22
C LEU A 185 15.18 5.30 -15.59
N VAL A 186 14.43 6.40 -15.63
CA VAL A 186 13.90 6.97 -16.86
C VAL A 186 14.96 7.84 -17.55
N ASN A 187 15.07 7.75 -18.88
CA ASN A 187 15.99 8.54 -19.72
C ASN A 187 17.50 8.33 -19.45
N VAL A 188 17.87 7.17 -18.88
CA VAL A 188 19.28 6.82 -18.59
C VAL A 188 19.79 5.64 -19.46
N GLY A 189 19.10 5.34 -20.58
CA GLY A 189 19.52 4.31 -21.54
C GLY A 189 19.11 2.88 -21.16
N ILE A 190 18.32 2.68 -20.11
CA ILE A 190 17.79 1.37 -19.74
C ILE A 190 16.56 1.04 -20.60
N ASP A 191 16.46 -0.18 -21.12
CA ASP A 191 15.31 -0.67 -21.87
C ASP A 191 14.17 -1.03 -20.89
N LEU A 192 13.27 -0.07 -20.61
CA LEU A 192 12.14 -0.26 -19.72
C LEU A 192 10.94 -0.84 -20.47
N LYS A 193 10.36 -1.93 -19.95
CA LYS A 193 9.14 -2.55 -20.46
C LYS A 193 8.00 -2.33 -19.46
N ALA A 194 7.03 -1.50 -19.81
CA ALA A 194 5.87 -1.26 -18.96
C ALA A 194 4.92 -2.48 -18.97
N TYR A 195 4.61 -3.01 -17.79
CA TYR A 195 3.58 -4.04 -17.64
C TYR A 195 2.19 -3.40 -17.59
N ASN A 196 1.40 -3.64 -18.65
CA ASN A 196 0.11 -2.97 -18.88
C ASN A 196 -1.09 -3.96 -18.92
N LYS A 197 -0.87 -5.25 -18.60
CA LYS A 197 -1.93 -6.27 -18.69
C LYS A 197 -2.87 -6.23 -17.49
N SER A 198 -2.39 -5.81 -16.34
CA SER A 198 -3.17 -5.65 -15.12
C SER A 198 -2.50 -4.63 -14.18
N ALA A 199 -3.23 -4.19 -13.15
CA ALA A 199 -2.69 -3.38 -12.06
C ALA A 199 -2.26 -4.25 -10.85
N ASN A 200 -1.73 -5.47 -11.11
CA ASN A 200 -1.39 -6.45 -10.09
C ASN A 200 0.11 -6.72 -10.06
N LEU A 201 0.79 -6.24 -9.03
CA LEU A 201 2.24 -6.42 -8.87
C LEU A 201 2.66 -7.89 -8.70
N ASN A 202 1.78 -8.77 -8.22
CA ASN A 202 2.08 -10.21 -8.12
C ASN A 202 2.32 -10.88 -9.50
N GLU A 203 2.04 -10.17 -10.61
CA GLU A 203 2.28 -10.66 -11.97
C GLU A 203 3.71 -10.34 -12.49
N MET A 204 4.52 -9.58 -11.75
CA MET A 204 5.83 -9.14 -12.24
C MET A 204 6.78 -10.33 -12.46
N VAL A 205 6.89 -11.26 -11.51
CA VAL A 205 7.72 -12.47 -11.66
C VAL A 205 7.18 -13.41 -12.74
N PRO A 206 5.89 -13.80 -12.75
CA PRO A 206 5.32 -14.56 -13.86
C PRO A 206 5.58 -13.96 -15.23
N ALA A 207 5.42 -12.65 -15.41
CA ALA A 207 5.64 -11.97 -16.68
C ALA A 207 7.12 -12.00 -17.11
N MET A 208 8.07 -11.78 -16.17
CA MET A 208 9.50 -11.94 -16.41
C MET A 208 9.83 -13.38 -16.81
N LEU A 209 9.35 -14.39 -16.09
CA LEU A 209 9.59 -15.81 -16.42
C LEU A 209 8.96 -16.21 -17.75
N ASN A 210 7.88 -15.54 -18.19
CA ASN A 210 7.29 -15.67 -19.52
C ASN A 210 8.03 -14.84 -20.59
N LYS A 211 9.21 -14.28 -20.27
CA LYS A 211 10.08 -13.54 -21.18
C LYS A 211 9.49 -12.23 -21.73
N GLU A 212 8.62 -11.56 -20.96
CA GLU A 212 8.13 -10.21 -21.33
C GLU A 212 9.21 -9.14 -21.14
N ALA A 213 10.16 -9.40 -20.23
CA ALA A 213 11.44 -8.72 -20.10
C ALA A 213 12.47 -9.69 -19.49
N GLU A 214 13.75 -9.31 -19.51
CA GLU A 214 14.83 -10.14 -18.98
C GLU A 214 14.98 -10.00 -17.46
N LEU A 215 14.59 -8.86 -16.90
CA LEU A 215 14.66 -8.51 -15.47
C LEU A 215 13.34 -7.92 -15.00
N THR A 216 13.15 -7.87 -13.69
CA THR A 216 12.03 -7.14 -13.09
C THR A 216 12.44 -6.44 -11.79
N LEU A 217 11.60 -5.51 -11.34
CA LEU A 217 11.70 -4.91 -10.01
C LEU A 217 10.73 -5.61 -9.06
N LEU A 218 11.14 -5.80 -7.80
CA LEU A 218 10.27 -6.19 -6.68
C LEU A 218 10.63 -5.37 -5.46
N ASP A 219 9.69 -5.12 -4.56
CA ASP A 219 10.04 -4.70 -3.21
C ASP A 219 10.38 -5.89 -2.31
N VAL A 220 11.08 -5.65 -1.21
CA VAL A 220 11.58 -6.73 -0.33
C VAL A 220 10.46 -7.61 0.21
N PRO A 221 9.31 -7.12 0.71
CA PRO A 221 8.24 -7.98 1.17
C PRO A 221 7.74 -8.95 0.11
N ASP A 222 7.59 -8.50 -1.14
CA ASP A 222 7.17 -9.34 -2.26
C ASP A 222 8.28 -10.31 -2.67
N ALA A 223 9.53 -9.84 -2.74
CA ALA A 223 10.68 -10.66 -3.08
C ALA A 223 10.87 -11.84 -2.10
N ILE A 224 10.64 -11.64 -0.79
CA ILE A 224 10.70 -12.71 0.21
C ILE A 224 9.70 -13.83 -0.11
N LEU A 225 8.49 -13.48 -0.50
CA LEU A 225 7.43 -14.44 -0.85
C LEU A 225 7.73 -15.14 -2.18
N ASP A 226 8.16 -14.36 -3.17
CA ASP A 226 8.43 -14.87 -4.52
C ASP A 226 9.68 -15.76 -4.57
N LEU A 227 10.70 -15.49 -3.77
CA LEU A 227 11.84 -16.41 -3.60
C LEU A 227 11.41 -17.78 -3.07
N GLY A 228 10.40 -17.83 -2.21
CA GLY A 228 9.80 -19.10 -1.75
C GLY A 228 8.92 -19.75 -2.82
N LYS A 229 8.03 -18.99 -3.43
CA LYS A 229 7.07 -19.45 -4.46
C LYS A 229 7.77 -19.92 -5.74
N TRP A 230 8.82 -19.24 -6.14
CA TRP A 230 9.60 -19.49 -7.35
C TRP A 230 11.01 -20.01 -7.03
N ALA A 231 11.14 -20.81 -5.98
CA ALA A 231 12.42 -21.34 -5.51
C ALA A 231 13.25 -21.95 -6.66
N GLY A 232 14.50 -21.51 -6.82
CA GLY A 232 15.39 -21.93 -7.89
C GLY A 232 15.04 -21.42 -9.30
N LYS A 233 14.01 -20.58 -9.45
CA LYS A 233 13.61 -19.96 -10.73
C LYS A 233 14.03 -18.50 -10.86
N ILE A 234 14.21 -17.81 -9.75
CA ILE A 234 14.61 -16.40 -9.70
C ILE A 234 15.77 -16.19 -8.74
N LYS A 235 16.47 -15.08 -8.93
CA LYS A 235 17.53 -14.59 -8.04
C LYS A 235 17.48 -13.07 -7.93
N VAL A 236 17.81 -12.55 -6.75
CA VAL A 236 17.99 -11.11 -6.52
C VAL A 236 19.39 -10.73 -6.98
N LEU A 237 19.51 -9.63 -7.75
CA LEU A 237 20.80 -9.11 -8.22
C LEU A 237 21.35 -8.03 -7.29
N GLY A 238 20.51 -7.19 -6.73
CA GLY A 238 20.90 -6.13 -5.81
C GLY A 238 19.82 -5.05 -5.64
N PRO A 239 20.08 -4.03 -4.81
CA PRO A 239 19.14 -2.94 -4.54
C PRO A 239 19.09 -1.91 -5.68
N ILE A 240 17.91 -1.37 -5.94
CA ILE A 240 17.65 -0.26 -6.87
C ILE A 240 17.37 1.05 -6.12
N SER A 241 16.85 0.95 -4.91
CA SER A 241 16.47 2.10 -4.08
C SER A 241 17.19 2.13 -2.75
N GLU A 242 17.23 3.29 -2.12
CA GLU A 242 17.43 3.41 -0.68
C GLU A 242 16.35 2.64 0.09
N GLN A 243 16.55 2.43 1.39
CA GLN A 243 15.51 1.87 2.24
C GLN A 243 14.28 2.79 2.25
N GLN A 244 13.12 2.18 2.17
CA GLN A 244 11.81 2.82 2.16
C GLN A 244 10.98 2.33 3.34
N THR A 245 9.89 3.02 3.62
CA THR A 245 8.92 2.59 4.61
C THR A 245 7.57 2.35 3.96
N LEU A 246 6.86 1.35 4.48
CA LEU A 246 5.45 1.12 4.20
C LEU A 246 4.64 1.68 5.37
N ALA A 247 3.50 2.28 5.07
CA ALA A 247 2.63 2.86 6.09
C ALA A 247 1.17 2.88 5.63
N THR A 248 0.25 2.96 6.57
CA THR A 248 -1.17 3.20 6.27
C THR A 248 -1.36 4.65 5.87
N ALA A 249 -2.08 4.90 4.78
CA ALA A 249 -2.32 6.23 4.24
C ALA A 249 -3.76 6.70 4.50
N PHE A 250 -3.89 8.00 4.75
CA PHE A 250 -5.13 8.70 5.09
C PHE A 250 -5.28 9.95 4.24
N PRO A 251 -6.52 10.46 4.06
CA PRO A 251 -6.74 11.78 3.50
C PRO A 251 -6.06 12.88 4.33
N LYS A 252 -5.68 14.00 3.69
CA LYS A 252 -5.05 15.16 4.37
C LYS A 252 -5.95 15.79 5.42
N ASP A 253 -7.25 15.69 5.25
CA ASP A 253 -8.29 16.22 6.12
C ASP A 253 -8.78 15.23 7.20
N ALA A 254 -8.09 14.07 7.36
CA ALA A 254 -8.36 13.07 8.39
C ALA A 254 -7.22 12.91 9.43
N PRO A 255 -6.72 14.00 10.06
CA PRO A 255 -5.60 13.91 10.99
C PRO A 255 -5.97 13.20 12.30
N ALA A 256 -7.23 13.29 12.78
CA ALA A 256 -7.66 12.61 13.99
C ALA A 256 -7.68 11.09 13.80
N LEU A 257 -8.13 10.60 12.64
CA LEU A 257 -8.10 9.19 12.28
C LEU A 257 -6.65 8.65 12.25
N ARG A 258 -5.73 9.38 11.59
CA ARG A 258 -4.32 9.01 11.52
C ARG A 258 -3.69 8.96 12.92
N ASN A 259 -3.96 9.96 13.77
CA ASN A 259 -3.40 10.01 15.13
C ASN A 259 -3.92 8.87 16.00
N GLU A 260 -5.22 8.52 15.92
CA GLU A 260 -5.79 7.38 16.63
C GLU A 260 -5.20 6.06 16.13
N PHE A 261 -4.95 5.92 14.82
CA PHE A 261 -4.26 4.75 14.28
C PHE A 261 -2.82 4.64 14.79
N ASN A 262 -2.07 5.74 14.89
CA ASN A 262 -0.72 5.75 15.45
C ASN A 262 -0.71 5.35 16.94
N ALA A 263 -1.70 5.81 17.71
CA ALA A 263 -1.85 5.39 19.11
C ALA A 263 -2.12 3.88 19.21
N TYR A 264 -2.99 3.34 18.36
CA TYR A 264 -3.22 1.90 18.25
C TYR A 264 -1.96 1.14 17.85
N LEU A 265 -1.24 1.61 16.83
CA LEU A 265 0.00 0.98 16.34
C LEU A 265 1.07 0.92 17.44
N SER A 266 1.22 1.99 18.20
CA SER A 266 2.13 2.04 19.36
C SER A 266 1.75 1.02 20.43
N GLU A 267 0.45 0.92 20.77
CA GLU A 267 -0.08 -0.05 21.74
C GLU A 267 0.20 -1.51 21.33
N ILE A 268 -0.08 -1.86 20.07
CA ILE A 268 0.14 -3.23 19.59
C ILE A 268 1.62 -3.58 19.41
N LYS A 269 2.49 -2.59 19.12
CA LYS A 269 3.94 -2.76 19.14
C LYS A 269 4.43 -3.04 20.56
N ALA A 270 4.01 -2.23 21.54
CA ALA A 270 4.39 -2.40 22.94
C ALA A 270 3.91 -3.75 23.54
N SER A 271 2.76 -4.27 23.09
CA SER A 271 2.23 -5.57 23.54
C SER A 271 2.83 -6.79 22.83
N GLY A 272 3.70 -6.59 21.83
CA GLY A 272 4.23 -7.63 20.96
C GLY A 272 3.20 -8.27 20.02
N PHE A 273 1.99 -7.73 19.94
CA PHE A 273 0.98 -8.23 19.00
C PHE A 273 1.36 -7.95 17.56
N TYR A 274 1.91 -6.75 17.29
CA TYR A 274 2.42 -6.38 15.98
C TYR A 274 3.54 -7.33 15.51
N ASP A 275 4.47 -7.69 16.38
CA ASP A 275 5.55 -8.63 16.07
C ASP A 275 5.03 -10.00 15.65
N ARG A 276 4.01 -10.51 16.35
CA ARG A 276 3.37 -11.78 15.96
C ARG A 276 2.69 -11.70 14.59
N LEU A 277 2.09 -10.56 14.23
CA LEU A 277 1.52 -10.36 12.90
C LEU A 277 2.60 -10.36 11.82
N VAL A 278 3.70 -9.65 12.05
CA VAL A 278 4.84 -9.61 11.12
C VAL A 278 5.42 -11.01 10.94
N ASP A 279 5.67 -11.75 12.02
CA ASP A 279 6.23 -13.10 11.96
C ASP A 279 5.28 -14.11 11.28
N LYS A 280 3.95 -13.90 11.39
CA LYS A 280 2.94 -14.71 10.71
C LYS A 280 2.97 -14.52 9.20
N TYR A 281 3.05 -13.27 8.71
CA TYR A 281 2.88 -12.96 7.30
C TYR A 281 4.21 -12.81 6.54
N TYR A 282 5.28 -12.43 7.23
CA TYR A 282 6.61 -12.19 6.67
C TYR A 282 7.71 -12.85 7.51
N PRO A 283 7.68 -14.19 7.68
CA PRO A 283 8.71 -14.87 8.45
C PRO A 283 10.09 -14.62 7.83
N GLY A 284 11.03 -14.13 8.64
CA GLY A 284 12.40 -13.86 8.21
C GLY A 284 12.66 -12.44 7.70
N ILE A 285 11.67 -11.54 7.56
CA ILE A 285 11.88 -10.16 7.11
C ILE A 285 12.86 -9.40 8.02
N ARG A 286 12.93 -9.75 9.31
CA ARG A 286 13.85 -9.18 10.30
C ARG A 286 15.32 -9.37 9.91
N ARG A 287 15.65 -10.38 9.13
CA ARG A 287 17.02 -10.64 8.65
C ARG A 287 17.47 -9.63 7.59
N PHE A 288 16.51 -9.06 6.86
CA PHE A 288 16.79 -8.06 5.83
C PHE A 288 16.87 -6.64 6.42
N PHE A 289 16.20 -6.40 7.56
CA PHE A 289 16.14 -5.08 8.19
C PHE A 289 16.41 -5.15 9.70
N PRO A 290 17.57 -5.69 10.13
CA PRO A 290 17.86 -5.88 11.57
C PRO A 290 17.81 -4.58 12.36
N GLU A 291 18.29 -3.46 11.79
CA GLU A 291 18.31 -2.17 12.47
C GLU A 291 16.92 -1.57 12.68
N TYR A 292 16.00 -1.79 11.75
CA TYR A 292 14.62 -1.32 11.88
C TYR A 292 13.95 -2.00 13.07
N PHE A 293 14.08 -3.31 13.18
CA PHE A 293 13.43 -4.08 14.25
C PHE A 293 14.17 -3.98 15.60
N ALA A 294 15.46 -3.64 15.62
CA ALA A 294 16.20 -3.38 16.87
C ALA A 294 15.77 -2.07 17.56
N LYS A 295 15.30 -1.07 16.80
CA LYS A 295 14.82 0.22 17.32
C LYS A 295 13.39 0.16 17.86
N THR A 296 12.66 -0.92 17.59
CA THR A 296 11.24 -1.08 17.97
C THR A 296 11.07 -1.87 19.28
N ASN A 297 12.15 -2.40 19.84
CA ASN A 297 12.26 -3.05 21.14
C ASN A 297 12.95 -2.09 22.12
#